data_d832c4f4b9d772a44f4853dcfdb8a868
#
_entry.id   d832c4f4b9d772a44f4853dcfdb8a868
#
_cell.length_a   1.000
_cell.length_b   1.000
_cell.length_c   1.000
_cell.angle_alpha   90.00
_cell.angle_beta   90.00
_cell.angle_gamma   90.00
#
_symmetry.space_group_name_H-M   'P 1'
#
loop_
_entity.id
_entity.type
_entity.pdbx_description
1 polymer ?
#
loop_
_entity_poly.entity_id
_entity_poly.type
_entity_poly.pdbx_seq_one_letter_code
_entity_poly.pdbx_strand_id
1 'polypeptide(L)'
;HGAVDGSGVKDAGDQETDESYVAPTGDPIVANDLTWSFIDFPDSRCRDGSSTGIGISPNSASTKVMIYLQGGGACYNALTCMTNASSFSGAGYNGESGGVFDRDNPDNPVGDWSHIIVPYCTGDVHGGNSAADPGIGAEQQYRGYRNIEIFLDRIVPTFPDVDQVLLTGGSAGGFGATLVFDLVASTFPPGTTFTMIDDSGPPMSSDYLPTCLQQQWRELWGFDSTFLADCGSACPDPNDYGVDWPLYLANKYTNGNSGLISSVADWVISFFYGFGLNDCNPPTIPVLPAADFEAGLMDFRAT
;
A
#
# COMPACT_ATOMS: atom_id res chain seq x y z
N HIS A 1 -42.71 47.04 17.31
CA HIS A 1 -42.74 47.08 15.86
C HIS A 1 -41.32 47.15 15.31
N GLY A 2 -40.85 46.05 14.79
CA GLY A 2 -39.61 45.91 14.07
C GLY A 2 -39.65 44.55 13.39
N ALA A 3 -39.92 44.58 12.11
CA ALA A 3 -40.03 43.39 11.26
C ALA A 3 -38.67 42.72 11.16
N VAL A 4 -38.64 41.39 11.34
CA VAL A 4 -37.54 40.51 10.97
C VAL A 4 -37.78 40.11 9.52
N ASP A 5 -36.91 40.55 8.62
CA ASP A 5 -36.89 40.08 7.23
C ASP A 5 -36.05 38.83 7.14
N GLY A 6 -36.60 37.90 6.41
CA GLY A 6 -36.16 36.54 6.35
C GLY A 6 -35.20 36.20 5.22
N SER A 7 -34.77 34.98 5.26
CA SER A 7 -34.32 34.10 4.19
C SER A 7 -33.08 34.50 3.41
N GLY A 8 -31.95 34.13 3.96
CA GLY A 8 -30.81 33.77 3.15
C GLY A 8 -30.75 32.24 2.98
N VAL A 9 -31.35 31.72 1.94
CA VAL A 9 -31.07 30.37 1.45
C VAL A 9 -29.64 30.41 0.94
N LYS A 10 -28.70 29.72 1.61
CA LYS A 10 -27.39 29.46 1.04
C LYS A 10 -27.58 28.41 -0.04
N ASP A 11 -27.30 28.80 -1.27
CA ASP A 11 -27.15 27.87 -2.39
C ASP A 11 -26.09 26.83 -2.04
N ALA A 12 -26.49 25.57 -2.15
CA ALA A 12 -25.57 24.42 -2.17
C ALA A 12 -24.91 24.42 -3.55
N GLY A 13 -23.59 24.65 -3.61
CA GLY A 13 -22.89 24.41 -4.88
C GLY A 13 -21.67 25.25 -5.18
N ASP A 14 -20.81 25.52 -4.21
CA ASP A 14 -19.41 25.81 -4.54
C ASP A 14 -18.55 24.73 -3.87
N GLN A 15 -18.18 23.69 -4.64
CA GLN A 15 -17.04 22.88 -4.31
C GLN A 15 -15.82 23.82 -4.41
N GLU A 16 -15.24 24.16 -3.26
CA GLU A 16 -13.91 24.75 -3.23
C GLU A 16 -12.98 23.79 -3.99
N THR A 17 -12.59 24.16 -5.19
CA THR A 17 -11.49 23.47 -5.88
C THR A 17 -10.26 23.71 -5.04
N ASP A 18 -9.71 22.65 -4.47
CA ASP A 18 -8.43 22.70 -3.77
C ASP A 18 -7.37 23.18 -4.79
N GLU A 19 -6.97 24.45 -4.69
CA GLU A 19 -6.00 25.07 -5.61
C GLU A 19 -4.62 24.39 -5.54
N SER A 20 -4.40 23.43 -4.64
CA SER A 20 -3.15 22.70 -4.47
C SER A 20 -3.08 21.38 -5.25
N TYR A 21 -4.23 20.83 -5.72
CA TYR A 21 -4.24 19.56 -6.45
C TYR A 21 -3.63 19.71 -7.85
N VAL A 22 -2.60 18.91 -8.12
CA VAL A 22 -1.97 18.81 -9.45
C VAL A 22 -2.28 17.44 -10.03
N ALA A 23 -3.11 17.41 -11.06
CA ALA A 23 -3.47 16.16 -11.73
C ALA A 23 -2.24 15.51 -12.40
N PRO A 24 -2.10 14.19 -12.31
CA PRO A 24 -1.13 13.45 -13.10
C PRO A 24 -1.33 13.68 -14.62
N THR A 25 -0.23 13.69 -15.36
CA THR A 25 -0.22 14.07 -16.79
C THR A 25 0.14 12.93 -17.74
N GLY A 26 0.35 11.73 -17.23
CA GLY A 26 0.66 10.57 -18.05
C GLY A 26 -0.49 10.16 -18.98
N ASP A 27 -0.15 9.48 -20.06
CA ASP A 27 -1.14 8.99 -21.02
C ASP A 27 -2.07 7.94 -20.38
N PRO A 28 -3.40 8.08 -20.52
CA PRO A 28 -4.34 7.07 -20.06
C PRO A 28 -4.02 5.68 -20.59
N ILE A 29 -4.26 4.66 -19.77
CA ILE A 29 -4.05 3.26 -20.16
C ILE A 29 -5.20 2.83 -21.06
N VAL A 30 -4.88 2.24 -22.21
CA VAL A 30 -5.85 1.63 -23.11
C VAL A 30 -5.84 0.12 -22.89
N ALA A 31 -6.95 -0.40 -22.40
CA ALA A 31 -7.15 -1.83 -22.17
C ALA A 31 -8.61 -2.22 -22.52
N ASN A 32 -8.84 -3.50 -22.84
CA ASN A 32 -10.18 -3.97 -23.13
C ASN A 32 -11.00 -4.11 -21.85
N ASP A 33 -12.26 -3.69 -21.93
CA ASP A 33 -13.21 -3.73 -20.82
C ASP A 33 -13.39 -5.15 -20.29
N LEU A 34 -13.44 -5.30 -18.97
CA LEU A 34 -13.60 -6.56 -18.23
C LEU A 34 -12.58 -7.67 -18.62
N THR A 35 -11.46 -7.28 -19.21
CA THR A 35 -10.43 -8.21 -19.66
C THR A 35 -9.09 -7.84 -19.08
N TRP A 36 -8.38 -8.80 -18.51
CA TRP A 36 -7.05 -8.57 -17.98
C TRP A 36 -6.04 -8.28 -19.08
N SER A 37 -5.28 -7.23 -18.88
CA SER A 37 -4.13 -6.85 -19.69
C SER A 37 -2.95 -6.53 -18.77
N PHE A 38 -1.73 -6.89 -19.17
CA PHE A 38 -0.53 -6.41 -18.49
C PHE A 38 0.01 -5.18 -19.22
N ILE A 39 0.30 -4.14 -18.47
CA ILE A 39 0.83 -2.88 -18.98
C ILE A 39 2.25 -2.72 -18.46
N ASP A 40 3.22 -2.72 -19.36
CA ASP A 40 4.62 -2.51 -19.02
C ASP A 40 4.90 -1.03 -18.70
N PHE A 41 5.73 -0.81 -17.68
CA PHE A 41 6.24 0.49 -17.29
C PHE A 41 7.77 0.45 -17.31
N PRO A 42 8.42 0.90 -18.39
CA PRO A 42 9.87 0.78 -18.58
C PRO A 42 10.71 1.49 -17.51
N ASP A 43 10.14 2.51 -16.85
CA ASP A 43 10.82 3.28 -15.80
C ASP A 43 10.68 2.68 -14.41
N SER A 44 9.80 1.68 -14.23
CA SER A 44 9.69 0.92 -12.99
C SER A 44 10.89 0.00 -12.78
N ARG A 45 11.12 -0.43 -11.55
CA ARG A 45 12.22 -1.35 -11.23
C ARG A 45 11.79 -2.42 -10.24
N CYS A 46 12.07 -3.66 -10.60
CA CYS A 46 12.12 -4.79 -9.68
C CYS A 46 13.46 -4.81 -8.92
N ARG A 47 13.58 -5.68 -7.94
CA ARG A 47 14.75 -5.79 -7.06
C ARG A 47 16.05 -6.10 -7.82
N ASP A 48 15.98 -6.87 -8.92
CA ASP A 48 17.12 -7.18 -9.80
C ASP A 48 17.44 -6.07 -10.82
N GLY A 49 16.70 -4.95 -10.80
CA GLY A 49 16.85 -3.83 -11.73
C GLY A 49 16.06 -3.96 -13.03
N SER A 50 15.39 -5.09 -13.28
CA SER A 50 14.48 -5.23 -14.42
C SER A 50 13.24 -4.35 -14.28
N SER A 51 12.62 -3.95 -15.39
CA SER A 51 11.34 -3.27 -15.37
C SER A 51 10.19 -4.24 -15.10
N THR A 52 9.06 -3.68 -14.67
CA THR A 52 7.81 -4.39 -14.45
C THR A 52 6.62 -3.53 -14.92
N GLY A 53 5.43 -3.81 -14.42
CA GLY A 53 4.22 -3.07 -14.75
C GLY A 53 3.07 -3.47 -13.85
N ILE A 54 1.84 -3.31 -14.35
CA ILE A 54 0.62 -3.64 -13.63
C ILE A 54 -0.30 -4.52 -14.46
N GLY A 55 -1.08 -5.37 -13.81
CA GLY A 55 -2.26 -5.98 -14.41
C GLY A 55 -3.46 -5.03 -14.26
N ILE A 56 -4.26 -4.90 -15.30
CA ILE A 56 -5.46 -4.07 -15.29
C ILE A 56 -6.63 -4.77 -15.98
N SER A 57 -7.81 -4.70 -15.39
CA SER A 57 -9.09 -5.14 -15.95
C SER A 57 -10.11 -4.03 -15.70
N PRO A 58 -10.23 -3.05 -16.60
CA PRO A 58 -11.16 -1.94 -16.43
C PRO A 58 -12.61 -2.41 -16.55
N ASN A 59 -13.52 -1.66 -15.94
CA ASN A 59 -14.97 -1.75 -16.15
C ASN A 59 -15.50 -0.35 -16.47
N SER A 60 -15.80 -0.08 -17.72
CA SER A 60 -16.25 1.23 -18.19
C SER A 60 -17.64 1.63 -17.65
N ALA A 61 -18.39 0.70 -17.06
CA ALA A 61 -19.67 0.97 -16.41
C ALA A 61 -19.52 1.35 -14.93
N SER A 62 -18.30 1.35 -14.38
CA SER A 62 -18.01 1.60 -12.97
C SER A 62 -17.18 2.86 -12.79
N THR A 63 -17.52 3.68 -11.80
CA THR A 63 -16.72 4.81 -11.31
C THR A 63 -15.80 4.39 -10.15
N LYS A 64 -15.69 3.08 -9.89
CA LYS A 64 -14.97 2.54 -8.75
C LYS A 64 -13.75 1.75 -9.19
N VAL A 65 -12.67 1.89 -8.46
CA VAL A 65 -11.38 1.24 -8.75
C VAL A 65 -10.85 0.51 -7.52
N MET A 66 -10.48 -0.74 -7.68
CA MET A 66 -9.69 -1.48 -6.70
C MET A 66 -8.24 -1.53 -7.15
N ILE A 67 -7.33 -1.07 -6.30
CA ILE A 67 -5.87 -1.23 -6.46
C ILE A 67 -5.41 -2.27 -5.44
N TYR A 68 -4.98 -3.42 -5.93
CA TYR A 68 -4.51 -4.53 -5.12
C TYR A 68 -2.99 -4.65 -5.19
N LEU A 69 -2.32 -4.59 -4.06
CA LEU A 69 -0.89 -4.79 -3.94
C LEU A 69 -0.59 -6.26 -3.63
N GLN A 70 0.18 -6.92 -4.49
CA GLN A 70 0.51 -8.33 -4.32
C GLN A 70 1.48 -8.52 -3.16
N GLY A 71 1.30 -9.59 -2.38
CA GLY A 71 2.24 -10.02 -1.37
C GLY A 71 3.39 -10.86 -1.91
N GLY A 72 4.29 -11.30 -1.04
CA GLY A 72 5.41 -12.15 -1.46
C GLY A 72 6.65 -12.07 -0.55
N GLY A 73 6.48 -11.88 0.74
CA GLY A 73 7.57 -11.78 1.71
C GLY A 73 8.25 -10.42 1.70
N ALA A 74 9.51 -10.38 2.12
CA ALA A 74 10.32 -9.16 2.18
C ALA A 74 11.80 -9.53 2.03
N CYS A 75 12.64 -8.60 1.59
CA CYS A 75 14.06 -8.82 1.39
C CYS A 75 14.86 -7.81 2.21
N TYR A 76 15.36 -8.21 3.40
CA TYR A 76 16.18 -7.36 4.26
C TYR A 76 17.38 -8.10 4.90
N ASN A 77 17.57 -9.37 4.56
CA ASN A 77 18.76 -10.15 4.87
C ASN A 77 18.87 -11.34 3.91
N ALA A 78 19.96 -12.08 3.96
CA ALA A 78 20.22 -13.18 3.03
C ALA A 78 19.10 -14.24 3.02
N LEU A 79 18.52 -14.58 4.17
CA LEU A 79 17.47 -15.60 4.25
C LEU A 79 16.14 -15.12 3.67
N THR A 80 15.71 -13.92 4.05
CA THR A 80 14.42 -13.36 3.58
C THR A 80 14.45 -13.04 2.08
N CYS A 81 15.60 -12.61 1.55
CA CYS A 81 15.76 -12.35 0.12
C CYS A 81 15.67 -13.60 -0.76
N MET A 82 16.00 -14.79 -0.23
CA MET A 82 15.85 -16.04 -0.99
C MET A 82 14.40 -16.43 -1.22
N THR A 83 13.47 -15.98 -0.39
CA THR A 83 12.05 -16.31 -0.47
C THR A 83 11.21 -15.28 -1.21
N ASN A 84 11.81 -14.15 -1.60
CA ASN A 84 11.14 -13.04 -2.27
C ASN A 84 11.51 -12.99 -3.76
N ALA A 85 10.52 -12.84 -4.63
CA ALA A 85 10.73 -12.66 -6.07
C ALA A 85 11.56 -11.40 -6.33
N SER A 86 12.55 -11.50 -7.22
CA SER A 86 13.40 -10.35 -7.60
C SER A 86 13.00 -9.70 -8.92
N SER A 87 12.09 -10.31 -9.68
CA SER A 87 11.60 -9.81 -10.95
C SER A 87 10.16 -10.26 -11.20
N PHE A 88 9.46 -9.50 -12.02
CA PHE A 88 8.14 -9.85 -12.54
C PHE A 88 7.96 -9.23 -13.92
N SER A 89 7.48 -10.00 -14.88
CA SER A 89 7.21 -9.51 -16.23
C SER A 89 5.82 -9.93 -16.69
N GLY A 90 5.27 -9.20 -17.63
CA GLY A 90 3.99 -9.53 -18.26
C GLY A 90 4.01 -10.75 -19.17
N ALA A 91 5.19 -11.37 -19.38
CA ALA A 91 5.29 -12.56 -20.23
C ALA A 91 4.48 -13.74 -19.64
N GLY A 92 3.41 -14.12 -20.34
CA GLY A 92 2.52 -15.20 -19.88
C GLY A 92 1.50 -14.76 -18.81
N TYR A 93 1.36 -13.47 -18.54
CA TYR A 93 0.31 -12.98 -17.64
C TYR A 93 -1.08 -13.29 -18.24
N ASN A 94 -1.89 -14.02 -17.49
CA ASN A 94 -3.22 -14.47 -17.93
C ASN A 94 -4.35 -13.81 -17.11
N GLY A 95 -4.01 -12.82 -16.24
CA GLY A 95 -4.96 -12.18 -15.35
C GLY A 95 -5.11 -12.87 -14.01
N GLU A 96 -5.98 -12.30 -13.20
CA GLU A 96 -6.32 -12.79 -11.87
C GLU A 96 -7.73 -13.39 -11.86
N SER A 97 -7.96 -14.34 -10.95
CA SER A 97 -9.27 -14.98 -10.76
C SER A 97 -9.42 -15.47 -9.33
N GLY A 98 -10.65 -15.52 -8.86
CA GLY A 98 -10.97 -15.95 -7.50
C GLY A 98 -10.75 -14.86 -6.43
N GLY A 99 -11.27 -15.09 -5.23
CA GLY A 99 -11.26 -14.10 -4.16
C GLY A 99 -11.87 -12.77 -4.57
N VAL A 100 -11.19 -11.67 -4.29
CA VAL A 100 -11.64 -10.31 -4.63
C VAL A 100 -11.67 -10.03 -6.15
N PHE A 101 -11.04 -10.87 -6.97
CA PHE A 101 -11.02 -10.76 -8.42
C PHE A 101 -12.10 -11.58 -9.11
N ASP A 102 -12.87 -12.39 -8.37
CA ASP A 102 -13.93 -13.23 -8.92
C ASP A 102 -15.17 -12.38 -9.25
N ARG A 103 -15.30 -12.03 -10.54
CA ARG A 103 -16.41 -11.26 -11.05
C ARG A 103 -17.71 -12.08 -11.18
N ASP A 104 -17.62 -13.40 -11.18
CA ASP A 104 -18.76 -14.31 -11.31
C ASP A 104 -19.40 -14.62 -9.93
N ASN A 105 -18.72 -14.28 -8.83
CA ASN A 105 -19.26 -14.44 -7.50
C ASN A 105 -20.21 -13.27 -7.16
N PRO A 106 -21.53 -13.51 -7.04
CA PRO A 106 -22.50 -12.45 -6.73
C PRO A 106 -22.31 -11.82 -5.33
N ASP A 107 -21.59 -12.48 -4.44
CA ASP A 107 -21.30 -11.99 -3.09
C ASP A 107 -19.99 -11.16 -3.06
N ASN A 108 -19.28 -11.03 -4.16
CA ASN A 108 -18.07 -10.21 -4.24
C ASN A 108 -18.43 -8.71 -4.31
N PRO A 109 -18.16 -7.92 -3.24
CA PRO A 109 -18.56 -6.52 -3.18
C PRO A 109 -17.80 -5.61 -4.17
N VAL A 110 -16.72 -6.11 -4.77
CA VAL A 110 -15.89 -5.38 -5.74
C VAL A 110 -15.90 -6.04 -7.13
N GLY A 111 -16.75 -7.04 -7.36
CA GLY A 111 -16.82 -7.79 -8.61
C GLY A 111 -17.14 -6.93 -9.84
N ASP A 112 -17.86 -5.82 -9.67
CA ASP A 112 -18.23 -4.84 -10.70
C ASP A 112 -17.31 -3.62 -10.79
N TRP A 113 -16.21 -3.58 -10.02
CA TRP A 113 -15.24 -2.48 -10.06
C TRP A 113 -14.21 -2.65 -11.18
N SER A 114 -13.51 -1.59 -11.53
CA SER A 114 -12.25 -1.70 -12.26
C SER A 114 -11.18 -2.30 -11.35
N HIS A 115 -10.43 -3.27 -11.84
CA HIS A 115 -9.40 -3.95 -11.05
C HIS A 115 -8.01 -3.62 -11.56
N ILE A 116 -7.11 -3.30 -10.63
CA ILE A 116 -5.68 -3.12 -10.87
C ILE A 116 -4.93 -4.02 -9.89
N ILE A 117 -3.93 -4.75 -10.37
CA ILE A 117 -2.98 -5.46 -9.52
C ILE A 117 -1.58 -4.93 -9.76
N VAL A 118 -0.88 -4.62 -8.68
CA VAL A 118 0.53 -4.27 -8.68
C VAL A 118 1.33 -5.49 -8.25
N PRO A 119 2.07 -6.13 -9.16
CA PRO A 119 2.94 -7.25 -8.83
C PRO A 119 4.03 -6.86 -7.85
N TYR A 120 4.46 -7.81 -7.03
CA TYR A 120 5.47 -7.57 -6.02
C TYR A 120 6.81 -8.21 -6.39
N CYS A 121 7.78 -7.39 -6.73
CA CYS A 121 9.13 -7.82 -7.11
C CYS A 121 10.25 -6.95 -6.49
N THR A 122 9.89 -6.04 -5.57
CA THR A 122 10.82 -5.06 -5.00
C THR A 122 11.36 -5.44 -3.63
N GLY A 123 10.70 -6.34 -2.90
CA GLY A 123 11.18 -6.88 -1.63
C GLY A 123 11.09 -5.92 -0.44
N ASP A 124 10.42 -4.78 -0.58
CA ASP A 124 10.37 -3.63 0.33
C ASP A 124 8.96 -3.29 0.81
N VAL A 125 8.06 -4.27 0.80
CA VAL A 125 6.63 -4.14 1.11
C VAL A 125 5.95 -2.96 0.41
N HIS A 126 6.33 -2.71 -0.86
CA HIS A 126 5.88 -1.59 -1.71
C HIS A 126 6.24 -0.18 -1.19
N GLY A 127 6.94 -0.05 -0.06
CA GLY A 127 7.17 1.23 0.60
C GLY A 127 8.52 1.87 0.32
N GLY A 128 9.45 1.19 -0.37
CA GLY A 128 10.84 1.61 -0.48
C GLY A 128 11.16 2.54 -1.66
N ASN A 129 12.24 3.32 -1.48
CA ASN A 129 12.86 4.10 -2.55
C ASN A 129 14.39 4.21 -2.33
N SER A 130 15.09 3.07 -2.39
CA SER A 130 16.55 3.01 -2.22
C SER A 130 17.19 2.00 -3.17
N ALA A 131 18.51 1.94 -3.14
CA ALA A 131 19.33 0.87 -3.69
C ALA A 131 20.39 0.51 -2.64
N ALA A 132 20.39 -0.75 -2.17
CA ALA A 132 21.25 -1.17 -1.07
C ALA A 132 21.54 -2.69 -1.11
N ASP A 133 22.61 -3.11 -0.43
CA ASP A 133 22.92 -4.53 -0.23
C ASP A 133 22.36 -5.01 1.12
N PRO A 134 21.41 -5.95 1.15
CA PRO A 134 20.88 -6.55 2.38
C PRO A 134 21.85 -7.58 3.03
N GLY A 135 23.12 -7.54 2.69
CA GLY A 135 24.13 -8.50 3.17
C GLY A 135 24.25 -9.75 2.30
N ILE A 136 23.88 -9.67 1.02
CA ILE A 136 24.01 -10.78 0.06
C ILE A 136 25.17 -10.58 -0.93
N GLY A 137 25.93 -9.48 -0.79
CA GLY A 137 27.04 -9.14 -1.67
C GLY A 137 26.63 -8.56 -3.02
N ALA A 138 25.35 -8.13 -3.17
CA ALA A 138 24.82 -7.52 -4.37
C ALA A 138 23.76 -6.46 -4.02
N GLU A 139 23.89 -5.29 -4.61
CA GLU A 139 22.90 -4.23 -4.48
C GLU A 139 21.54 -4.67 -5.05
N GLN A 140 20.48 -4.37 -4.31
CA GLN A 140 19.09 -4.60 -4.69
C GLN A 140 18.38 -3.26 -4.89
N GLN A 141 17.41 -3.24 -5.81
CA GLN A 141 16.59 -2.06 -6.09
C GLN A 141 15.28 -2.13 -5.29
N TYR A 142 15.20 -1.39 -4.21
CA TYR A 142 14.01 -1.24 -3.37
C TYR A 142 13.21 -0.03 -3.86
N ARG A 143 12.35 -0.23 -4.86
CA ARG A 143 11.67 0.86 -5.60
C ARG A 143 10.14 0.76 -5.54
N GLY A 144 9.60 0.08 -4.54
CA GLY A 144 8.16 -0.15 -4.43
C GLY A 144 7.34 1.14 -4.43
N TYR A 145 7.68 2.10 -3.56
CA TYR A 145 7.01 3.40 -3.50
C TYR A 145 7.15 4.19 -4.81
N ARG A 146 8.36 4.25 -5.37
CA ARG A 146 8.62 4.92 -6.65
C ARG A 146 7.86 4.28 -7.80
N ASN A 147 7.72 2.97 -7.81
CA ASN A 147 6.92 2.27 -8.82
C ASN A 147 5.44 2.67 -8.72
N ILE A 148 4.88 2.77 -7.51
CA ILE A 148 3.50 3.23 -7.31
C ILE A 148 3.32 4.66 -7.86
N GLU A 149 4.24 5.59 -7.60
CA GLU A 149 4.19 6.94 -8.19
C GLU A 149 4.13 6.88 -9.72
N ILE A 150 5.01 6.09 -10.35
CA ILE A 150 5.06 5.93 -11.81
C ILE A 150 3.76 5.31 -12.35
N PHE A 151 3.16 4.36 -11.62
CA PHE A 151 1.91 3.74 -12.06
C PHE A 151 0.73 4.69 -11.92
N LEU A 152 0.64 5.46 -10.84
CA LEU A 152 -0.40 6.43 -10.59
C LEU A 152 -0.43 7.54 -11.65
N ASP A 153 0.71 7.94 -12.20
CA ASP A 153 0.78 8.94 -13.27
C ASP A 153 -0.07 8.56 -14.48
N ARG A 154 -0.28 7.26 -14.73
CA ARG A 154 -1.15 6.76 -15.80
C ARG A 154 -2.46 6.18 -15.32
N ILE A 155 -2.51 5.60 -14.11
CA ILE A 155 -3.74 5.05 -13.54
C ILE A 155 -4.78 6.15 -13.37
N VAL A 156 -4.42 7.27 -12.75
CA VAL A 156 -5.38 8.34 -12.43
C VAL A 156 -6.05 8.90 -13.68
N PRO A 157 -5.35 9.31 -14.74
CA PRO A 157 -6.01 9.80 -15.96
C PRO A 157 -6.77 8.71 -16.73
N THR A 158 -6.57 7.41 -16.42
CA THR A 158 -7.38 6.33 -16.99
C THR A 158 -8.80 6.31 -16.44
N PHE A 159 -9.01 6.80 -15.22
CA PHE A 159 -10.30 6.79 -14.53
C PHE A 159 -10.72 8.22 -14.15
N PRO A 160 -11.04 9.10 -15.12
CA PRO A 160 -11.30 10.51 -14.87
C PRO A 160 -12.57 10.76 -14.03
N ASP A 161 -13.52 9.84 -14.05
CA ASP A 161 -14.79 9.94 -13.34
C ASP A 161 -14.81 9.06 -12.06
N VAL A 162 -13.64 8.68 -11.53
CA VAL A 162 -13.57 7.84 -10.33
C VAL A 162 -14.11 8.58 -9.11
N ASP A 163 -15.02 7.92 -8.38
CA ASP A 163 -15.60 8.45 -7.14
C ASP A 163 -15.22 7.63 -5.90
N GLN A 164 -14.77 6.38 -6.10
CA GLN A 164 -14.35 5.50 -5.01
C GLN A 164 -13.13 4.66 -5.38
N VAL A 165 -12.15 4.63 -4.48
CA VAL A 165 -10.95 3.79 -4.58
C VAL A 165 -10.86 2.87 -3.35
N LEU A 166 -10.68 1.58 -3.60
CA LEU A 166 -10.23 0.61 -2.60
C LEU A 166 -8.75 0.33 -2.83
N LEU A 167 -7.92 0.71 -1.87
CA LEU A 167 -6.53 0.27 -1.82
C LEU A 167 -6.42 -0.91 -0.85
N THR A 168 -5.92 -2.03 -1.33
CA THR A 168 -5.79 -3.25 -0.51
C THR A 168 -4.62 -4.10 -0.99
N GLY A 169 -4.31 -5.13 -0.24
CA GLY A 169 -3.28 -6.10 -0.59
C GLY A 169 -3.12 -7.13 0.50
N GLY A 170 -2.48 -8.25 0.18
CA GLY A 170 -2.26 -9.33 1.14
C GLY A 170 -0.79 -9.43 1.59
N SER A 171 -0.54 -9.72 2.89
CA SER A 171 0.82 -9.88 3.43
C SER A 171 1.68 -8.63 3.19
N ALA A 172 2.82 -8.75 2.48
CA ALA A 172 3.63 -7.59 2.05
C ALA A 172 2.81 -6.51 1.33
N GLY A 173 1.74 -6.91 0.61
CA GLY A 173 0.83 -5.97 -0.03
C GLY A 173 -0.13 -5.29 0.94
N GLY A 174 -0.49 -5.93 2.06
CA GLY A 174 -1.24 -5.33 3.17
C GLY A 174 -0.42 -4.21 3.84
N PHE A 175 0.82 -4.50 4.21
CA PHE A 175 1.79 -3.46 4.62
C PHE A 175 1.89 -2.34 3.59
N GLY A 176 2.06 -2.72 2.32
CA GLY A 176 2.15 -1.77 1.22
C GLY A 176 0.94 -0.86 1.15
N ALA A 177 -0.27 -1.40 1.28
CA ALA A 177 -1.50 -0.61 1.26
C ALA A 177 -1.49 0.48 2.34
N THR A 178 -1.03 0.14 3.55
CA THR A 178 -0.88 1.11 4.63
C THR A 178 0.23 2.14 4.32
N LEU A 179 1.40 1.70 3.84
CA LEU A 179 2.55 2.58 3.62
C LEU A 179 2.36 3.56 2.46
N VAL A 180 1.66 3.16 1.40
CA VAL A 180 1.45 4.03 0.22
C VAL A 180 0.08 4.71 0.19
N PHE A 181 -0.73 4.58 1.25
CA PHE A 181 -2.09 5.11 1.27
C PHE A 181 -2.13 6.62 1.02
N ASP A 182 -1.28 7.38 1.69
CA ASP A 182 -1.20 8.83 1.55
C ASP A 182 -0.83 9.25 0.12
N LEU A 183 0.16 8.58 -0.46
CA LEU A 183 0.54 8.79 -1.85
C LEU A 183 -0.63 8.54 -2.80
N VAL A 184 -1.33 7.40 -2.65
CA VAL A 184 -2.47 7.07 -3.50
C VAL A 184 -3.59 8.09 -3.32
N ALA A 185 -4.00 8.36 -2.07
CA ALA A 185 -5.12 9.23 -1.79
C ALA A 185 -4.88 10.69 -2.22
N SER A 186 -3.65 11.18 -2.11
CA SER A 186 -3.29 12.55 -2.54
C SER A 186 -3.14 12.71 -4.05
N THR A 187 -2.96 11.61 -4.79
CA THR A 187 -2.77 11.65 -6.25
C THR A 187 -4.10 11.63 -7.03
N PHE A 188 -5.17 11.09 -6.45
CA PHE A 188 -6.49 11.11 -7.07
C PHE A 188 -7.19 12.46 -6.89
N PRO A 189 -8.20 12.79 -7.74
CA PRO A 189 -8.91 14.05 -7.65
C PRO A 189 -9.57 14.29 -6.28
N PRO A 190 -9.62 15.54 -5.79
CA PRO A 190 -10.40 15.90 -4.61
C PRO A 190 -11.86 15.43 -4.72
N GLY A 191 -12.38 14.90 -3.62
CA GLY A 191 -13.74 14.34 -3.58
C GLY A 191 -13.81 12.83 -3.83
N THR A 192 -12.72 12.19 -4.28
CA THR A 192 -12.65 10.72 -4.33
C THR A 192 -12.72 10.15 -2.92
N THR A 193 -13.58 9.14 -2.71
CA THR A 193 -13.69 8.42 -1.44
C THR A 193 -12.71 7.26 -1.40
N PHE A 194 -11.99 7.11 -0.31
CA PHE A 194 -11.00 6.04 -0.13
C PHE A 194 -11.42 5.04 0.94
N THR A 195 -11.17 3.78 0.64
CA THR A 195 -11.16 2.69 1.62
C THR A 195 -9.80 1.99 1.56
N MET A 196 -9.19 1.72 2.70
CA MET A 196 -7.96 0.94 2.78
C MET A 196 -8.22 -0.33 3.58
N ILE A 197 -7.82 -1.48 3.05
CA ILE A 197 -7.85 -2.76 3.77
C ILE A 197 -6.46 -3.37 3.72
N ASP A 198 -5.86 -3.47 4.88
CA ASP A 198 -4.64 -4.23 5.10
C ASP A 198 -5.01 -5.68 5.42
N ASP A 199 -4.71 -6.61 4.51
CA ASP A 199 -4.90 -8.03 4.77
C ASP A 199 -3.56 -8.67 5.14
N SER A 200 -3.40 -8.97 6.43
CA SER A 200 -2.23 -9.68 6.98
C SER A 200 -0.90 -8.92 6.88
N GLY A 201 -0.93 -7.59 6.98
CA GLY A 201 0.25 -6.73 7.10
C GLY A 201 0.21 -5.85 8.37
N PRO A 202 -0.03 -6.41 9.57
CA PRO A 202 -0.34 -5.60 10.75
C PRO A 202 0.83 -4.72 11.17
N PRO A 203 0.72 -3.39 11.13
CA PRO A 203 1.67 -2.53 11.81
C PRO A 203 1.51 -2.74 13.33
N MET A 204 2.61 -2.79 14.05
CA MET A 204 2.62 -2.99 15.50
C MET A 204 3.56 -2.01 16.16
N SER A 205 3.31 -1.73 17.44
CA SER A 205 4.23 -0.93 18.27
C SER A 205 5.57 -1.63 18.46
N SER A 206 6.57 -0.86 18.89
CA SER A 206 7.93 -1.35 19.16
C SER A 206 8.01 -2.45 20.22
N ASP A 207 6.98 -2.63 21.02
CA ASP A 207 6.86 -3.76 21.96
C ASP A 207 6.71 -5.11 21.24
N TYR A 208 6.17 -5.13 20.03
CA TYR A 208 5.88 -6.35 19.24
C TYR A 208 6.56 -6.36 17.87
N LEU A 209 6.85 -5.20 17.29
CA LEU A 209 7.71 -5.01 16.12
C LEU A 209 8.95 -4.22 16.54
N PRO A 210 10.01 -4.90 17.00
CA PRO A 210 11.15 -4.26 17.67
C PRO A 210 11.78 -3.11 16.87
N THR A 211 12.14 -2.05 17.55
CA THR A 211 12.75 -0.82 17.00
C THR A 211 13.93 -1.13 16.08
N CYS A 212 14.79 -2.09 16.44
CA CYS A 212 15.95 -2.46 15.62
C CYS A 212 15.53 -3.00 14.25
N LEU A 213 14.41 -3.72 14.16
CA LEU A 213 13.91 -4.24 12.89
C LEU A 213 13.25 -3.14 12.06
N GLN A 214 12.46 -2.26 12.69
CA GLN A 214 11.91 -1.08 12.04
C GLN A 214 13.02 -0.18 11.49
N GLN A 215 14.09 0.06 12.28
CA GLN A 215 15.26 0.81 11.84
C GLN A 215 15.96 0.15 10.66
N GLN A 216 16.15 -1.18 10.69
CA GLN A 216 16.77 -1.92 9.59
C GLN A 216 15.98 -1.78 8.30
N TRP A 217 14.66 -1.91 8.35
CA TRP A 217 13.81 -1.73 7.18
C TRP A 217 13.84 -0.30 6.66
N ARG A 218 13.71 0.69 7.56
CA ARG A 218 13.78 2.11 7.23
C ARG A 218 15.05 2.47 6.48
N GLU A 219 16.21 2.07 7.02
CA GLU A 219 17.52 2.39 6.43
C GLU A 219 17.74 1.66 5.11
N LEU A 220 17.44 0.35 5.07
CA LEU A 220 17.67 -0.48 3.89
C LEU A 220 16.75 -0.10 2.74
N TRP A 221 15.46 0.09 3.02
CA TRP A 221 14.46 0.39 2.00
C TRP A 221 14.28 1.88 1.72
N GLY A 222 14.90 2.76 2.52
CA GLY A 222 14.93 4.20 2.31
C GLY A 222 13.61 4.91 2.61
N PHE A 223 12.93 4.51 3.69
CA PHE A 223 11.64 5.07 4.10
C PHE A 223 11.66 6.57 4.42
N ASP A 224 12.83 7.13 4.76
CA ASP A 224 13.00 8.58 4.99
C ASP A 224 12.70 9.44 3.76
N SER A 225 12.75 8.85 2.56
CA SER A 225 12.44 9.54 1.30
C SER A 225 11.06 9.18 0.74
N THR A 226 10.22 8.50 1.53
CA THR A 226 8.89 8.05 1.15
C THR A 226 7.87 8.48 2.22
N PHE A 227 7.01 7.61 2.68
CA PHE A 227 5.94 7.94 3.62
C PHE A 227 6.38 8.64 4.91
N LEU A 228 7.61 8.40 5.40
CA LEU A 228 8.11 9.13 6.58
C LEU A 228 8.42 10.60 6.29
N ALA A 229 8.75 10.95 5.04
CA ALA A 229 8.85 12.35 4.65
C ALA A 229 7.48 13.05 4.70
N ASP A 230 6.40 12.35 4.31
CA ASP A 230 5.04 12.88 4.33
C ASP A 230 4.50 13.02 5.76
N CYS A 231 4.83 12.06 6.62
CA CYS A 231 4.48 12.10 8.04
C CYS A 231 5.18 13.24 8.80
N GLY A 232 6.45 13.49 8.52
CA GLY A 232 7.23 14.57 9.11
C GLY A 232 7.19 14.57 10.64
N SER A 233 6.79 15.67 11.24
CA SER A 233 6.73 15.81 12.71
C SER A 233 5.61 15.00 13.37
N ALA A 234 4.69 14.43 12.63
CA ALA A 234 3.65 13.56 13.17
C ALA A 234 4.16 12.13 13.45
N CYS A 235 5.32 11.74 12.88
CA CYS A 235 6.06 10.53 13.22
C CYS A 235 7.35 10.93 13.99
N PRO A 236 7.27 11.22 15.28
CA PRO A 236 8.39 11.78 16.03
C PRO A 236 9.54 10.78 16.24
N ASP A 237 9.27 9.49 16.28
CA ASP A 237 10.29 8.44 16.26
C ASP A 237 10.25 7.64 14.96
N PRO A 238 11.13 7.95 14.00
CA PRO A 238 11.15 7.26 12.72
C PRO A 238 11.61 5.78 12.81
N ASN A 239 11.96 5.30 14.01
CA ASN A 239 12.25 3.89 14.27
C ASN A 239 11.10 3.18 15.00
N ASP A 240 9.98 3.88 15.24
CA ASP A 240 8.71 3.33 15.77
C ASP A 240 7.50 3.79 14.94
N TYR A 241 7.66 3.77 13.63
CA TYR A 241 6.62 4.22 12.69
C TYR A 241 5.42 3.26 12.60
N GLY A 242 5.51 2.07 13.17
CA GLY A 242 4.44 1.07 13.13
C GLY A 242 3.14 1.53 13.78
N VAL A 243 3.19 2.49 14.71
CA VAL A 243 2.02 3.13 15.34
C VAL A 243 1.81 4.55 14.81
N ASP A 244 2.87 5.35 14.73
CA ASP A 244 2.76 6.76 14.37
C ASP A 244 2.18 6.97 12.98
N TRP A 245 2.58 6.15 12.00
CA TRP A 245 2.09 6.25 10.63
C TRP A 245 0.59 5.97 10.49
N PRO A 246 0.03 4.86 11.01
CA PRO A 246 -1.42 4.64 11.02
C PRO A 246 -2.20 5.75 11.73
N LEU A 247 -1.71 6.28 12.84
CA LEU A 247 -2.32 7.41 13.54
C LEU A 247 -2.31 8.69 12.69
N TYR A 248 -1.20 8.97 11.98
CA TYR A 248 -1.14 10.08 11.04
C TYR A 248 -2.21 9.92 9.96
N LEU A 249 -2.34 8.75 9.36
CA LEU A 249 -3.36 8.48 8.34
C LEU A 249 -4.78 8.66 8.89
N ALA A 250 -5.07 8.12 10.07
CA ALA A 250 -6.38 8.25 10.71
C ALA A 250 -6.76 9.71 11.01
N ASN A 251 -5.78 10.53 11.40
CA ASN A 251 -5.99 11.96 11.65
C ASN A 251 -6.14 12.78 10.35
N LYS A 252 -5.45 12.39 9.28
CA LYS A 252 -5.50 13.10 7.99
C LYS A 252 -6.76 12.77 7.19
N TYR A 253 -7.18 11.50 7.20
CA TYR A 253 -8.27 10.98 6.38
C TYR A 253 -9.51 10.62 7.21
N THR A 254 -10.07 11.58 7.92
CA THR A 254 -11.19 11.39 8.86
C THR A 254 -12.49 10.91 8.21
N ASN A 255 -12.66 11.07 6.90
CA ASN A 255 -13.81 10.62 6.14
C ASN A 255 -13.55 9.28 5.39
N GLY A 256 -12.33 8.75 5.47
CA GLY A 256 -11.96 7.47 4.90
C GLY A 256 -12.32 6.30 5.83
N ASN A 257 -12.39 5.11 5.23
CA ASN A 257 -12.51 3.87 5.99
C ASN A 257 -11.19 3.11 5.90
N SER A 258 -10.69 2.63 7.03
CA SER A 258 -9.53 1.73 7.06
C SER A 258 -9.82 0.52 7.93
N GLY A 259 -9.22 -0.61 7.59
CA GLY A 259 -9.38 -1.85 8.34
C GLY A 259 -8.19 -2.78 8.20
N LEU A 260 -7.93 -3.54 9.26
CA LEU A 260 -6.95 -4.61 9.30
C LEU A 260 -7.68 -5.96 9.40
N ILE A 261 -7.30 -6.88 8.54
CA ILE A 261 -7.69 -8.30 8.60
C ILE A 261 -6.42 -9.08 8.91
N SER A 262 -6.39 -9.85 9.98
CA SER A 262 -5.24 -10.69 10.33
C SER A 262 -5.66 -11.93 11.10
N SER A 263 -4.90 -13.01 10.92
CA SER A 263 -4.96 -14.15 11.82
C SER A 263 -4.30 -13.78 13.14
N VAL A 264 -4.90 -14.12 14.27
CA VAL A 264 -4.30 -13.91 15.62
C VAL A 264 -3.04 -14.76 15.87
N ALA A 265 -2.74 -15.69 14.99
CA ALA A 265 -1.59 -16.59 15.07
C ALA A 265 -0.92 -16.73 13.69
N ASP A 266 -0.69 -15.62 13.02
CA ASP A 266 -0.03 -15.61 11.72
C ASP A 266 1.44 -16.03 11.86
N TRP A 267 1.73 -17.25 11.43
CA TRP A 267 3.08 -17.79 11.50
C TRP A 267 4.06 -17.11 10.53
N VAL A 268 3.57 -16.68 9.37
CA VAL A 268 4.42 -16.06 8.34
C VAL A 268 4.91 -14.69 8.81
N ILE A 269 4.01 -13.84 9.28
CA ILE A 269 4.38 -12.52 9.81
C ILE A 269 5.20 -12.68 11.09
N SER A 270 4.83 -13.61 11.98
CA SER A 270 5.63 -13.94 13.17
C SER A 270 7.05 -14.35 12.85
N PHE A 271 7.28 -15.06 11.72
CA PHE A 271 8.62 -15.37 11.24
C PHE A 271 9.40 -14.10 10.87
N PHE A 272 8.80 -13.18 10.11
CA PHE A 272 9.48 -11.94 9.74
C PHE A 272 9.77 -11.04 10.96
N TYR A 273 8.82 -10.92 11.88
CA TYR A 273 8.98 -10.11 13.10
C TYR A 273 9.99 -10.71 14.08
N GLY A 274 10.10 -12.03 14.10
CA GLY A 274 11.05 -12.73 14.94
C GLY A 274 12.51 -12.30 14.72
N PHE A 275 12.87 -11.77 13.55
CA PHE A 275 14.21 -11.21 13.31
C PHE A 275 14.52 -9.99 14.18
N GLY A 276 13.51 -9.33 14.75
CA GLY A 276 13.69 -8.24 15.72
C GLY A 276 14.01 -8.73 17.14
N LEU A 277 13.82 -10.02 17.47
CA LEU A 277 14.12 -10.55 18.79
C LEU A 277 15.61 -10.44 19.12
N ASN A 278 15.93 -10.32 20.43
CA ASN A 278 17.30 -10.18 20.91
C ASN A 278 18.09 -9.06 20.21
N ASP A 279 17.48 -7.89 20.08
CA ASP A 279 18.08 -6.71 19.43
C ASP A 279 18.59 -7.02 18.01
N CYS A 280 17.78 -7.71 17.22
CA CYS A 280 18.09 -8.13 15.85
C CYS A 280 19.29 -9.08 15.72
N ASN A 281 19.63 -9.80 16.78
CA ASN A 281 20.72 -10.81 16.82
C ASN A 281 20.15 -12.20 17.17
N PRO A 282 19.29 -12.77 16.35
CA PRO A 282 18.68 -14.06 16.65
C PRO A 282 19.71 -15.18 16.62
N PRO A 283 19.74 -16.09 17.61
CA PRO A 283 20.66 -17.22 17.62
C PRO A 283 20.27 -18.34 16.65
N THR A 284 19.01 -18.36 16.23
CA THR A 284 18.41 -19.37 15.35
C THR A 284 17.42 -18.69 14.41
N ILE A 285 16.69 -19.45 13.59
CA ILE A 285 15.56 -18.90 12.80
C ILE A 285 14.52 -18.39 13.79
N PRO A 286 14.27 -17.08 13.83
CA PRO A 286 13.41 -16.47 14.83
C PRO A 286 11.95 -16.63 14.43
N VAL A 287 11.08 -16.76 15.43
CA VAL A 287 9.62 -16.67 15.25
C VAL A 287 9.07 -15.94 16.47
N LEU A 288 8.34 -14.86 16.25
CA LEU A 288 7.62 -14.19 17.33
C LEU A 288 6.58 -15.16 17.90
N PRO A 289 6.52 -15.40 19.23
CA PRO A 289 5.53 -16.29 19.83
C PRO A 289 4.11 -15.87 19.47
N ALA A 290 3.22 -16.84 19.21
CA ALA A 290 1.84 -16.56 18.81
C ALA A 290 1.08 -15.71 19.84
N ALA A 291 1.35 -15.89 21.14
CA ALA A 291 0.76 -15.08 22.19
C ALA A 291 1.21 -13.61 22.15
N ASP A 292 2.47 -13.36 21.78
CA ASP A 292 3.01 -12.01 21.64
C ASP A 292 2.48 -11.35 20.36
N PHE A 293 2.31 -12.15 19.28
CA PHE A 293 1.68 -11.67 18.06
C PHE A 293 0.22 -11.26 18.27
N GLU A 294 -0.58 -12.11 18.96
CA GLU A 294 -1.95 -11.77 19.34
C GLU A 294 -1.99 -10.52 20.22
N ALA A 295 -1.09 -10.42 21.21
CA ALA A 295 -1.02 -9.25 22.08
C ALA A 295 -0.71 -7.97 21.28
N GLY A 296 0.20 -8.04 20.30
CA GLY A 296 0.51 -6.91 19.40
C GLY A 296 -0.68 -6.47 18.53
N LEU A 297 -1.49 -7.42 18.04
CA LEU A 297 -2.73 -7.08 17.33
C LEU A 297 -3.75 -6.40 18.26
N MET A 298 -3.86 -6.84 19.51
CA MET A 298 -4.78 -6.23 20.48
C MET A 298 -4.31 -4.86 20.93
N ASP A 299 -2.99 -4.65 21.05
CA ASP A 299 -2.38 -3.35 21.32
C ASP A 299 -2.69 -2.37 20.20
N PHE A 300 -2.40 -2.75 18.95
CA PHE A 300 -2.71 -1.94 17.76
C PHE A 300 -4.20 -1.60 17.65
N ARG A 301 -5.08 -2.53 17.99
CA ARG A 301 -6.53 -2.29 18.00
C ARG A 301 -6.96 -1.24 19.05
N ALA A 302 -6.20 -1.09 20.12
CA ALA A 302 -6.51 -0.19 21.22
C ALA A 302 -5.98 1.25 21.00
N THR A 303 -5.04 1.40 20.07
CA THR A 303 -4.47 2.67 19.61
C THR A 303 -5.41 3.39 18.66
#